data_7dde62b15b82143d7605dc3e026ee57e
#
_entry.id   7dde62b15b82143d7605dc3e026ee57e
#
_cell.length_a   1.000
_cell.length_b   1.000
_cell.length_c   1.000
_cell.angle_alpha   90.00
_cell.angle_beta   90.00
_cell.angle_gamma   90.00
#
_symmetry.space_group_name_H-M   'P 1'
#
loop_
_entity.id
_entity.type
_entity.pdbx_description
1 polymer ?
#
loop_
_entity_poly.entity_id
_entity_poly.type
_entity_poly.pdbx_seq_one_letter_code
_entity_poly.pdbx_strand_id
1 'polypeptide(L)'
;MNTFMDVLTNNEKSYTANDGTAYHTSGSPLVDLNFSVPALRQVAVDFYGKSKHDRYFYGAHRTMDAVDALRLFITSYDEDPLYTMKWLMYARHIKLGLGERDVFRMMLTKIGDLYPEMALQFIIGTELWNYGRWDDVLRIFFDTTSGILHDGLGELIANQFRRDVMGCGLGDSISLLAKWMPSNNTSSKQKRSEAVILQSLLHLSAREYRKTLSRLREHLAVVDRKASLNQWNDINYNHVPSKANLKYRNAFLKHDEERRQAYLTSLEKGDESVKINANSMFLYDIVQAYVKADSCWDSSLNPYDETLEQLWNAQESPKDYDDILVIRDGSGSMGQQLSGNSSVTALSVADSIALYCAQHNKNESFKNRLITFSNRPQMVDISMCETLRDKLRRLHRFDDYSNTDIEATFDLILDTAVRYHLRQEELPSACLIISDMQFDHATKHEDNTTVIESCRQKFEALGYTMPRLIFWNVSVYAHNTIPVQMHPRGVVLVSGFSKSIIDMVVSRELDPETALKAELDAKCSIVDTVLQGYVKVA
;
A
#
# COMPACT_ATOMS: atom_id res chain seq x y z
N MET A 1 -24.42 -31.21 23.79
CA MET A 1 -24.35 -31.84 22.45
C MET A 1 -24.31 -30.68 21.45
N ASN A 2 -23.18 -30.50 20.81
CA ASN A 2 -23.12 -29.47 19.75
C ASN A 2 -24.02 -29.91 18.61
N THR A 3 -24.87 -29.02 18.15
CA THR A 3 -25.70 -29.27 16.98
C THR A 3 -24.84 -29.31 15.72
N PHE A 4 -25.32 -29.89 14.62
CA PHE A 4 -24.63 -29.88 13.33
C PHE A 4 -24.27 -28.43 12.88
N MET A 5 -25.12 -27.46 13.18
CA MET A 5 -24.89 -26.05 12.90
C MET A 5 -23.77 -25.45 13.76
N ASP A 6 -23.65 -25.87 15.04
CA ASP A 6 -22.55 -25.43 15.92
C ASP A 6 -21.19 -25.90 15.40
N VAL A 7 -21.14 -27.10 14.82
CA VAL A 7 -19.91 -27.66 14.21
C VAL A 7 -19.55 -26.92 12.91
N LEU A 8 -20.53 -26.59 12.06
CA LEU A 8 -20.34 -25.81 10.85
C LEU A 8 -19.85 -24.39 11.19
N THR A 9 -20.51 -23.71 12.12
CA THR A 9 -20.15 -22.35 12.54
C THR A 9 -18.76 -22.31 13.19
N ASN A 10 -18.37 -23.33 13.94
CA ASN A 10 -17.02 -23.42 14.54
C ASN A 10 -15.92 -23.63 13.49
N ASN A 11 -16.22 -24.23 12.34
CA ASN A 11 -15.25 -24.39 11.26
C ASN A 11 -14.94 -23.06 10.52
N GLU A 12 -15.78 -22.05 10.64
CA GLU A 12 -15.58 -20.72 10.07
C GLU A 12 -14.76 -19.81 10.97
N LYS A 13 -14.64 -20.14 12.26
CA LYS A 13 -13.90 -19.36 13.24
C LYS A 13 -12.41 -19.68 13.22
N SER A 14 -11.60 -18.65 13.36
CA SER A 14 -10.17 -18.72 13.64
C SER A 14 -9.84 -17.93 14.91
N TYR A 15 -8.58 -17.91 15.29
CA TYR A 15 -8.13 -17.15 16.44
C TYR A 15 -6.91 -16.30 16.07
N THR A 16 -6.81 -15.11 16.65
CA THR A 16 -5.62 -14.26 16.56
C THR A 16 -4.47 -14.91 17.37
N ALA A 17 -3.26 -14.39 17.24
CA ALA A 17 -2.12 -14.83 18.05
C ALA A 17 -2.34 -14.62 19.55
N ASN A 18 -3.22 -13.71 19.93
CA ASN A 18 -3.59 -13.37 21.31
C ASN A 18 -4.92 -14.02 21.72
N ASP A 19 -5.30 -15.14 21.10
CA ASP A 19 -6.52 -15.90 21.34
C ASP A 19 -7.85 -15.16 21.12
N GLY A 20 -7.83 -13.99 20.45
CA GLY A 20 -9.04 -13.27 20.06
C GLY A 20 -9.80 -14.02 18.96
N THR A 21 -11.14 -14.05 19.04
CA THR A 21 -11.98 -14.70 18.02
C THR A 21 -11.92 -13.91 16.71
N ALA A 22 -11.61 -14.59 15.59
CA ALA A 22 -11.58 -14.08 14.25
C ALA A 22 -12.27 -15.08 13.28
N TYR A 23 -12.18 -14.81 11.97
CA TYR A 23 -12.77 -15.67 10.95
C TYR A 23 -11.72 -16.00 9.88
N HIS A 24 -11.86 -17.17 9.24
CA HIS A 24 -10.98 -17.59 8.14
C HIS A 24 -11.27 -16.84 6.82
N THR A 25 -12.51 -16.41 6.61
CA THR A 25 -12.99 -15.73 5.41
C THR A 25 -14.03 -14.68 5.77
N SER A 26 -14.10 -13.63 4.97
CA SER A 26 -15.19 -12.62 5.03
C SER A 26 -16.50 -13.16 4.45
N GLY A 27 -16.45 -14.23 3.66
CA GLY A 27 -17.54 -14.75 2.84
C GLY A 27 -17.50 -14.27 1.37
N SER A 28 -16.58 -13.36 1.02
CA SER A 28 -16.32 -12.91 -0.35
C SER A 28 -14.84 -13.11 -0.72
N PRO A 29 -14.52 -13.97 -1.69
CA PRO A 29 -13.15 -14.18 -2.15
C PRO A 29 -12.46 -12.89 -2.63
N LEU A 30 -13.20 -11.97 -3.23
CA LEU A 30 -12.67 -10.67 -3.65
C LEU A 30 -12.26 -9.80 -2.45
N VAL A 31 -13.09 -9.75 -1.40
CA VAL A 31 -12.77 -9.03 -0.16
C VAL A 31 -11.59 -9.69 0.55
N ASP A 32 -11.56 -11.01 0.64
CA ASP A 32 -10.47 -11.77 1.25
C ASP A 32 -9.15 -11.52 0.51
N LEU A 33 -9.18 -11.49 -0.82
CA LEU A 33 -8.04 -11.16 -1.67
C LEU A 33 -7.52 -9.74 -1.38
N ASN A 34 -8.42 -8.77 -1.31
CA ASN A 34 -8.07 -7.38 -0.99
C ASN A 34 -7.52 -7.24 0.44
N PHE A 35 -8.13 -7.92 1.41
CA PHE A 35 -7.72 -7.86 2.81
C PHE A 35 -6.37 -8.54 3.07
N SER A 36 -5.99 -9.51 2.21
CA SER A 36 -4.72 -10.24 2.28
C SER A 36 -3.53 -9.53 1.62
N VAL A 37 -3.68 -8.33 1.08
CA VAL A 37 -2.62 -7.61 0.34
C VAL A 37 -1.27 -7.53 1.07
N PRO A 38 -1.19 -7.25 2.37
CA PRO A 38 0.09 -7.26 3.07
C PRO A 38 0.78 -8.65 3.06
N ALA A 39 0.01 -9.74 3.26
CA ALA A 39 0.52 -11.11 3.19
C ALA A 39 0.96 -11.46 1.76
N LEU A 40 0.16 -11.08 0.75
CA LEU A 40 0.52 -11.23 -0.66
C LEU A 40 1.82 -10.53 -1.04
N ARG A 41 2.11 -9.35 -0.44
CA ARG A 41 3.40 -8.66 -0.61
C ARG A 41 4.56 -9.52 -0.15
N GLN A 42 4.46 -10.16 1.02
CA GLN A 42 5.49 -11.06 1.53
C GLN A 42 5.68 -12.27 0.60
N VAL A 43 4.58 -12.91 0.18
CA VAL A 43 4.61 -14.02 -0.77
C VAL A 43 5.33 -13.64 -2.07
N ALA A 44 5.02 -12.47 -2.63
CA ALA A 44 5.64 -12.00 -3.86
C ALA A 44 7.15 -11.71 -3.69
N VAL A 45 7.57 -11.22 -2.52
CA VAL A 45 9.00 -11.04 -2.18
C VAL A 45 9.73 -12.38 -2.13
N ASP A 46 9.12 -13.40 -1.52
CA ASP A 46 9.69 -14.75 -1.45
C ASP A 46 9.71 -15.42 -2.83
N PHE A 47 8.63 -15.30 -3.58
CA PHE A 47 8.51 -15.83 -4.95
C PHE A 47 9.63 -15.34 -5.88
N TYR A 48 10.00 -14.06 -5.78
CA TYR A 48 11.11 -13.49 -6.55
C TYR A 48 12.49 -13.65 -5.88
N GLY A 49 12.60 -14.42 -4.79
CA GLY A 49 13.85 -14.66 -4.07
C GLY A 49 14.51 -13.39 -3.52
N LYS A 50 13.69 -12.40 -3.15
CA LYS A 50 14.16 -11.10 -2.66
C LYS A 50 14.27 -11.03 -1.15
N SER A 51 13.81 -12.04 -0.41
CA SER A 51 13.90 -12.09 1.05
C SER A 51 15.37 -12.10 1.49
N LYS A 52 15.72 -11.26 2.45
CA LYS A 52 17.06 -11.10 2.99
C LYS A 52 17.18 -11.62 4.42
N HIS A 53 16.07 -11.88 5.08
CA HIS A 53 16.04 -12.29 6.48
C HIS A 53 15.53 -13.72 6.60
N ASP A 54 16.21 -14.49 7.47
CA ASP A 54 15.72 -15.80 7.88
C ASP A 54 14.38 -15.67 8.61
N ARG A 55 13.45 -16.58 8.30
CA ARG A 55 12.07 -16.64 8.82
C ARG A 55 11.96 -16.86 10.34
N TYR A 56 13.07 -16.76 11.08
CA TYR A 56 13.16 -17.21 12.48
C TYR A 56 12.73 -16.18 13.54
N PHE A 57 12.29 -14.96 13.18
CA PHE A 57 12.15 -13.91 14.19
C PHE A 57 10.79 -13.79 14.88
N TYR A 58 9.73 -14.40 14.38
CA TYR A 58 8.45 -14.37 15.08
C TYR A 58 7.74 -15.72 14.98
N GLY A 59 7.63 -16.37 16.11
CA GLY A 59 6.90 -17.59 16.47
C GLY A 59 5.97 -18.24 15.44
N ALA A 60 5.47 -19.40 15.72
CA ALA A 60 4.68 -20.35 14.95
C ALA A 60 3.50 -19.84 14.07
N HIS A 61 3.48 -18.58 13.64
CA HIS A 61 2.44 -18.05 12.73
C HIS A 61 2.71 -18.54 11.31
N ARG A 62 1.79 -19.32 10.79
CA ARG A 62 1.79 -19.75 9.39
C ARG A 62 1.60 -18.52 8.50
N THR A 63 2.66 -18.10 7.82
CA THR A 63 2.57 -17.12 6.74
C THR A 63 1.88 -17.77 5.54
N MET A 64 1.11 -16.98 4.77
CA MET A 64 0.59 -17.39 3.47
C MET A 64 1.74 -17.85 2.58
N ASP A 65 1.59 -18.96 1.89
CA ASP A 65 2.54 -19.41 0.88
C ASP A 65 2.07 -19.05 -0.55
N ALA A 66 2.92 -19.33 -1.56
CA ALA A 66 2.61 -19.00 -2.93
C ALA A 66 1.41 -19.81 -3.48
N VAL A 67 1.16 -21.01 -2.98
CA VAL A 67 0.03 -21.83 -3.39
C VAL A 67 -1.26 -21.27 -2.83
N ASP A 68 -1.26 -20.89 -1.55
CA ASP A 68 -2.42 -20.27 -0.89
C ASP A 68 -2.76 -18.92 -1.54
N ALA A 69 -1.75 -18.09 -1.84
CA ALA A 69 -1.93 -16.81 -2.53
C ALA A 69 -2.55 -16.98 -3.94
N LEU A 70 -2.06 -17.93 -4.71
CA LEU A 70 -2.59 -18.22 -6.04
C LEU A 70 -3.98 -18.84 -5.96
N ARG A 71 -4.25 -19.72 -4.99
CA ARG A 71 -5.59 -20.29 -4.77
C ARG A 71 -6.59 -19.18 -4.47
N LEU A 72 -6.27 -18.26 -3.56
CA LEU A 72 -7.13 -17.13 -3.22
C LEU A 72 -7.45 -16.27 -4.46
N PHE A 73 -6.42 -15.95 -5.26
CA PHE A 73 -6.60 -15.18 -6.50
C PHE A 73 -7.47 -15.92 -7.52
N ILE A 74 -7.23 -17.21 -7.76
CA ILE A 74 -8.02 -18.02 -8.69
C ILE A 74 -9.44 -18.22 -8.21
N THR A 75 -9.66 -18.43 -6.91
CA THR A 75 -11.03 -18.52 -6.34
C THR A 75 -11.80 -17.23 -6.59
N SER A 76 -11.18 -16.07 -6.37
CA SER A 76 -11.79 -14.78 -6.69
C SER A 76 -12.05 -14.62 -8.20
N TYR A 77 -11.13 -15.08 -9.04
CA TYR A 77 -11.28 -15.03 -10.50
C TYR A 77 -12.41 -15.94 -11.00
N ASP A 78 -12.53 -17.14 -10.47
CA ASP A 78 -13.57 -18.11 -10.84
C ASP A 78 -14.98 -17.62 -10.42
N GLU A 79 -15.08 -16.88 -9.31
CA GLU A 79 -16.35 -16.30 -8.85
C GLU A 79 -16.72 -15.06 -9.66
N ASP A 80 -15.80 -14.10 -9.79
CA ASP A 80 -16.03 -12.85 -10.54
C ASP A 80 -14.76 -12.43 -11.30
N PRO A 81 -14.56 -12.94 -12.52
CA PRO A 81 -13.36 -12.65 -13.30
C PRO A 81 -13.17 -11.16 -13.57
N LEU A 82 -14.25 -10.42 -13.82
CA LEU A 82 -14.18 -9.00 -14.17
C LEU A 82 -13.68 -8.17 -12.99
N TYR A 83 -14.30 -8.32 -11.81
CA TYR A 83 -13.88 -7.58 -10.61
C TYR A 83 -12.50 -8.03 -10.12
N THR A 84 -12.13 -9.28 -10.30
CA THR A 84 -10.76 -9.74 -9.98
C THR A 84 -9.71 -9.08 -10.89
N MET A 85 -10.00 -8.90 -12.18
CA MET A 85 -9.10 -8.17 -13.08
C MET A 85 -9.08 -6.66 -12.81
N LYS A 86 -10.22 -6.05 -12.43
CA LYS A 86 -10.24 -4.66 -11.91
C LYS A 86 -9.39 -4.54 -10.65
N TRP A 87 -9.53 -5.48 -9.71
CA TRP A 87 -8.70 -5.51 -8.51
C TRP A 87 -7.21 -5.64 -8.85
N LEU A 88 -6.85 -6.44 -9.83
CA LEU A 88 -5.46 -6.59 -10.26
C LEU A 88 -4.88 -5.27 -10.80
N MET A 89 -5.64 -4.51 -11.59
CA MET A 89 -5.27 -3.16 -12.01
C MET A 89 -5.14 -2.22 -10.80
N TYR A 90 -6.11 -2.23 -9.89
CA TYR A 90 -6.12 -1.43 -8.66
C TYR A 90 -4.92 -1.76 -7.76
N ALA A 91 -4.61 -3.05 -7.60
CA ALA A 91 -3.43 -3.49 -6.85
C ALA A 91 -2.13 -2.86 -7.38
N ARG A 92 -2.00 -2.69 -8.71
CA ARG A 92 -0.80 -2.11 -9.32
C ARG A 92 -0.76 -0.59 -9.31
N HIS A 93 -1.87 0.07 -9.42
CA HIS A 93 -1.94 1.51 -9.66
C HIS A 93 -1.35 2.30 -8.49
N ILE A 94 -0.22 3.01 -8.69
CA ILE A 94 0.51 3.70 -7.61
C ILE A 94 -0.19 4.97 -7.10
N LYS A 95 -1.01 5.62 -7.94
CA LYS A 95 -1.68 6.88 -7.58
C LYS A 95 -3.10 6.66 -7.08
N LEU A 96 -3.84 5.76 -7.72
CA LEU A 96 -5.27 5.54 -7.47
C LEU A 96 -5.55 4.22 -6.73
N GLY A 97 -4.56 3.37 -6.55
CA GLY A 97 -4.71 2.04 -5.94
C GLY A 97 -3.64 1.72 -4.91
N LEU A 98 -3.33 0.45 -4.79
CA LEU A 98 -2.49 -0.08 -3.70
C LEU A 98 -0.99 0.07 -3.95
N GLY A 99 -0.53 0.22 -5.22
CA GLY A 99 0.88 0.36 -5.56
C GLY A 99 1.71 -0.94 -5.43
N GLU A 100 1.06 -2.10 -5.38
CA GLU A 100 1.66 -3.42 -5.16
C GLU A 100 2.25 -3.99 -6.45
N ARG A 101 3.52 -3.70 -6.69
CA ARG A 101 4.19 -4.06 -7.94
C ARG A 101 4.47 -5.56 -8.09
N ASP A 102 5.04 -6.17 -7.07
CA ASP A 102 5.51 -7.56 -7.18
C ASP A 102 4.33 -8.54 -7.06
N VAL A 103 3.30 -8.21 -6.26
CA VAL A 103 2.01 -8.93 -6.22
C VAL A 103 1.36 -8.93 -7.59
N PHE A 104 1.20 -7.76 -8.19
CA PHE A 104 0.63 -7.60 -9.53
C PHE A 104 1.36 -8.45 -10.57
N ARG A 105 2.70 -8.38 -10.61
CA ARG A 105 3.52 -9.13 -11.56
C ARG A 105 3.34 -10.63 -11.41
N MET A 106 3.38 -11.11 -10.16
CA MET A 106 3.20 -12.52 -9.84
C MET A 106 1.83 -13.02 -10.31
N MET A 107 0.75 -12.31 -9.95
CA MET A 107 -0.62 -12.71 -10.30
C MET A 107 -0.86 -12.61 -11.80
N LEU A 108 -0.46 -11.50 -12.45
CA LEU A 108 -0.67 -11.32 -13.90
C LEU A 108 0.14 -12.32 -14.72
N THR A 109 1.36 -12.68 -14.32
CA THR A 109 2.12 -13.72 -15.00
C THR A 109 1.40 -15.07 -14.90
N LYS A 110 0.89 -15.42 -13.71
CA LYS A 110 0.20 -16.70 -13.51
C LYS A 110 -1.13 -16.80 -14.24
N ILE A 111 -1.97 -15.76 -14.17
CA ILE A 111 -3.22 -15.76 -14.95
C ILE A 111 -2.94 -15.70 -16.46
N GLY A 112 -1.86 -15.05 -16.86
CA GLY A 112 -1.41 -14.99 -18.25
C GLY A 112 -0.87 -16.31 -18.80
N ASP A 113 -0.31 -17.18 -17.96
CA ASP A 113 0.05 -18.55 -18.35
C ASP A 113 -1.20 -19.41 -18.59
N LEU A 114 -2.33 -19.11 -17.90
CA LEU A 114 -3.61 -19.81 -18.05
C LEU A 114 -4.48 -19.23 -19.18
N TYR A 115 -4.54 -17.90 -19.30
CA TYR A 115 -5.39 -17.15 -20.24
C TYR A 115 -4.55 -16.10 -21.00
N PRO A 116 -3.63 -16.52 -21.88
CA PRO A 116 -2.61 -15.63 -22.44
C PRO A 116 -3.18 -14.53 -23.34
N GLU A 117 -4.21 -14.80 -24.12
CA GLU A 117 -4.84 -13.80 -25.00
C GLU A 117 -5.55 -12.72 -24.18
N MET A 118 -6.27 -13.11 -23.12
CA MET A 118 -6.93 -12.19 -22.21
C MET A 118 -5.90 -11.32 -21.48
N ALA A 119 -4.81 -11.92 -20.97
CA ALA A 119 -3.75 -11.18 -20.28
C ALA A 119 -3.03 -10.20 -21.22
N LEU A 120 -2.76 -10.59 -22.46
CA LEU A 120 -2.18 -9.72 -23.47
C LEU A 120 -3.11 -8.53 -23.77
N GLN A 121 -4.40 -8.81 -23.99
CA GLN A 121 -5.42 -7.77 -24.18
C GLN A 121 -5.51 -6.84 -22.98
N PHE A 122 -5.49 -7.37 -21.76
CA PHE A 122 -5.46 -6.57 -20.54
C PHE A 122 -4.25 -5.64 -20.50
N ILE A 123 -3.04 -6.15 -20.74
CA ILE A 123 -1.80 -5.34 -20.71
C ILE A 123 -1.83 -4.22 -21.74
N ILE A 124 -2.23 -4.54 -22.98
CA ILE A 124 -2.24 -3.58 -24.09
C ILE A 124 -3.40 -2.60 -23.96
N GLY A 125 -4.61 -3.11 -23.74
CA GLY A 125 -5.83 -2.31 -23.72
C GLY A 125 -5.93 -1.36 -22.52
N THR A 126 -5.39 -1.75 -21.36
CA THR A 126 -5.31 -0.86 -20.19
C THR A 126 -4.09 0.05 -20.22
N GLU A 127 -3.21 -0.10 -21.21
CA GLU A 127 -1.94 0.64 -21.29
C GLU A 127 -1.13 0.54 -19.97
N LEU A 128 -0.80 -0.69 -19.57
CA LEU A 128 -0.12 -0.99 -18.29
C LEU A 128 1.03 -0.01 -17.96
N TRP A 129 1.76 0.47 -18.95
CA TRP A 129 2.88 1.39 -18.75
C TRP A 129 2.49 2.78 -18.22
N ASN A 130 1.20 3.16 -18.25
CA ASN A 130 0.70 4.45 -17.77
C ASN A 130 0.39 4.44 -16.26
N TYR A 131 -0.24 3.38 -15.76
CA TYR A 131 -0.53 3.24 -14.32
C TYR A 131 0.51 2.36 -13.59
N GLY A 132 1.19 1.50 -14.33
CA GLY A 132 2.33 0.71 -13.92
C GLY A 132 3.65 1.31 -14.42
N ARG A 133 4.47 0.46 -15.04
CA ARG A 133 5.75 0.85 -15.64
C ARG A 133 6.11 -0.10 -16.80
N TRP A 134 6.95 0.33 -17.71
CA TRP A 134 7.59 -0.56 -18.69
C TRP A 134 8.41 -1.68 -18.04
N ASP A 135 8.89 -1.48 -16.82
CA ASP A 135 9.53 -2.53 -16.00
C ASP A 135 8.58 -3.70 -15.69
N ASP A 136 7.27 -3.45 -15.55
CA ASP A 136 6.26 -4.50 -15.34
C ASP A 136 6.08 -5.33 -16.62
N VAL A 137 5.94 -4.66 -17.76
CA VAL A 137 5.84 -5.33 -19.08
C VAL A 137 7.07 -6.20 -19.33
N LEU A 138 8.27 -5.65 -19.14
CA LEU A 138 9.53 -6.39 -19.30
C LEU A 138 9.61 -7.59 -18.34
N ARG A 139 9.17 -7.43 -17.09
CA ARG A 139 9.23 -8.52 -16.12
C ARG A 139 8.30 -9.67 -16.51
N ILE A 140 7.05 -9.37 -16.90
CA ILE A 140 6.09 -10.38 -17.36
C ILE A 140 6.60 -11.06 -18.62
N PHE A 141 7.18 -10.32 -19.56
CA PHE A 141 7.82 -10.87 -20.78
C PHE A 141 8.92 -11.89 -20.45
N PHE A 142 9.77 -11.61 -19.44
CA PHE A 142 10.85 -12.54 -19.07
C PHE A 142 10.37 -13.72 -18.20
N ASP A 143 9.25 -13.58 -17.49
CA ASP A 143 8.81 -14.57 -16.49
C ASP A 143 7.71 -15.51 -17.03
N THR A 144 6.94 -15.11 -18.06
CA THR A 144 5.86 -15.94 -18.60
C THR A 144 6.38 -17.21 -19.25
N THR A 145 5.64 -18.30 -19.06
CA THR A 145 5.87 -19.58 -19.75
C THR A 145 5.00 -19.75 -21.00
N SER A 146 4.03 -18.84 -21.21
CA SER A 146 3.16 -18.85 -22.39
C SER A 146 3.84 -18.26 -23.62
N GLY A 147 3.96 -19.02 -24.69
CA GLY A 147 4.48 -18.54 -25.98
C GLY A 147 3.65 -17.39 -26.56
N ILE A 148 2.32 -17.48 -26.48
CA ILE A 148 1.40 -16.44 -26.99
C ILE A 148 1.65 -15.11 -26.27
N LEU A 149 1.72 -15.13 -24.94
CA LEU A 149 1.95 -13.93 -24.15
C LEU A 149 3.36 -13.38 -24.37
N HIS A 150 4.38 -14.26 -24.41
CA HIS A 150 5.76 -13.89 -24.67
C HIS A 150 5.91 -13.20 -26.04
N ASP A 151 5.38 -13.79 -27.11
CA ASP A 151 5.51 -13.25 -28.46
C ASP A 151 4.76 -11.93 -28.62
N GLY A 152 3.53 -11.83 -28.08
CA GLY A 152 2.75 -10.60 -28.11
C GLY A 152 3.40 -9.45 -27.34
N LEU A 153 3.98 -9.72 -26.15
CA LEU A 153 4.74 -8.72 -25.40
C LEU A 153 6.06 -8.37 -26.08
N GLY A 154 6.72 -9.34 -26.73
CA GLY A 154 7.90 -9.10 -27.55
C GLY A 154 7.63 -8.12 -28.68
N GLU A 155 6.53 -8.30 -29.41
CA GLU A 155 6.09 -7.39 -30.47
C GLU A 155 5.79 -5.99 -29.93
N LEU A 156 5.07 -5.88 -28.81
CA LEU A 156 4.80 -4.62 -28.13
C LEU A 156 6.09 -3.87 -27.77
N ILE A 157 7.05 -4.55 -27.16
CA ILE A 157 8.35 -4.00 -26.76
C ILE A 157 9.13 -3.53 -28.00
N ALA A 158 9.20 -4.35 -29.03
CA ALA A 158 9.93 -4.01 -30.25
C ALA A 158 9.31 -2.81 -30.99
N ASN A 159 7.98 -2.76 -31.07
CA ASN A 159 7.26 -1.65 -31.68
C ASN A 159 7.48 -0.34 -30.91
N GLN A 160 7.39 -0.38 -29.58
CA GLN A 160 7.64 0.81 -28.75
C GLN A 160 9.10 1.26 -28.85
N PHE A 161 10.05 0.33 -28.83
CA PHE A 161 11.46 0.67 -28.99
C PHE A 161 11.75 1.39 -30.31
N ARG A 162 11.16 0.92 -31.43
CA ARG A 162 11.29 1.58 -32.75
C ARG A 162 10.70 2.98 -32.73
N ARG A 163 9.52 3.18 -32.10
CA ARG A 163 8.90 4.51 -31.92
C ARG A 163 9.80 5.44 -31.10
N ASP A 164 10.38 4.93 -30.01
CA ASP A 164 11.28 5.73 -29.15
C ASP A 164 12.57 6.12 -29.88
N VAL A 165 13.13 5.24 -30.72
CA VAL A 165 14.32 5.55 -31.54
C VAL A 165 13.99 6.64 -32.57
N MET A 166 12.84 6.57 -33.23
CA MET A 166 12.37 7.57 -34.19
C MET A 166 12.12 8.91 -33.49
N GLY A 167 11.31 8.93 -32.42
CA GLY A 167 11.01 10.13 -31.65
C GLY A 167 12.26 10.82 -31.09
N CYS A 168 13.21 10.04 -30.57
CA CYS A 168 14.51 10.58 -30.13
C CYS A 168 15.30 11.21 -31.30
N GLY A 169 15.19 10.67 -32.51
CA GLY A 169 15.81 11.29 -33.70
C GLY A 169 15.17 12.61 -34.13
N LEU A 170 13.88 12.78 -33.86
CA LEU A 170 13.11 13.99 -34.18
C LEU A 170 13.12 15.02 -33.03
N GLY A 171 13.65 14.65 -31.85
CA GLY A 171 13.60 15.52 -30.68
C GLY A 171 12.27 15.45 -29.91
N ASP A 172 11.40 14.50 -30.24
CA ASP A 172 10.10 14.31 -29.60
C ASP A 172 10.24 13.61 -28.22
N SER A 173 9.19 13.70 -27.39
CA SER A 173 9.11 12.93 -26.15
C SER A 173 9.02 11.44 -26.46
N ILE A 174 9.74 10.62 -25.68
CA ILE A 174 9.78 9.18 -25.82
C ILE A 174 9.30 8.48 -24.55
N SER A 175 8.96 7.19 -24.65
CA SER A 175 8.53 6.39 -23.50
C SER A 175 9.67 6.13 -22.51
N LEU A 176 9.32 5.68 -21.31
CA LEU A 176 10.32 5.27 -20.31
C LEU A 176 10.87 3.84 -20.54
N LEU A 177 10.57 3.18 -21.66
CA LEU A 177 11.03 1.82 -21.94
C LEU A 177 12.55 1.69 -21.81
N ALA A 178 13.30 2.56 -22.48
CA ALA A 178 14.77 2.54 -22.46
C ALA A 178 15.38 2.71 -21.05
N LYS A 179 14.69 3.40 -20.13
CA LYS A 179 15.09 3.50 -18.73
C LYS A 179 15.15 2.14 -18.04
N TRP A 180 14.18 1.28 -18.34
CA TRP A 180 13.99 0.00 -17.66
C TRP A 180 14.62 -1.20 -18.37
N MET A 181 14.90 -1.11 -19.68
CA MET A 181 15.60 -2.16 -20.41
C MET A 181 16.95 -2.47 -19.76
N PRO A 182 17.35 -3.75 -19.61
CA PRO A 182 18.60 -4.12 -19.00
C PRO A 182 19.81 -3.70 -19.87
N SER A 183 20.90 -3.31 -19.23
CA SER A 183 22.17 -3.03 -19.91
C SER A 183 23.00 -4.30 -20.09
N ASN A 184 23.65 -4.46 -21.22
CA ASN A 184 24.50 -5.64 -21.50
C ASN A 184 25.89 -5.59 -20.81
N ASN A 185 26.28 -4.47 -20.24
CA ASN A 185 27.55 -4.25 -19.52
C ASN A 185 27.38 -4.15 -18.00
N THR A 186 26.25 -4.62 -17.45
CA THR A 186 26.03 -4.68 -16.00
C THR A 186 26.77 -5.84 -15.35
N SER A 187 27.07 -5.75 -14.05
CA SER A 187 27.65 -6.82 -13.23
C SER A 187 26.68 -8.01 -13.03
N SER A 188 25.38 -7.78 -13.04
CA SER A 188 24.34 -8.81 -12.85
C SER A 188 24.31 -9.77 -14.03
N LYS A 189 24.55 -11.08 -13.78
CA LYS A 189 24.46 -12.14 -14.81
C LYS A 189 23.06 -12.23 -15.41
N GLN A 190 22.02 -12.17 -14.56
CA GLN A 190 20.62 -12.20 -15.00
C GLN A 190 20.33 -11.03 -15.96
N LYS A 191 20.68 -9.81 -15.57
CA LYS A 191 20.44 -8.62 -16.42
C LYS A 191 21.19 -8.67 -17.76
N ARG A 192 22.38 -9.27 -17.79
CA ARG A 192 23.07 -9.52 -19.08
C ARG A 192 22.33 -10.52 -19.97
N SER A 193 21.82 -11.62 -19.40
CA SER A 193 21.02 -12.60 -20.15
C SER A 193 19.73 -11.98 -20.69
N GLU A 194 19.00 -11.21 -19.88
CA GLU A 194 17.82 -10.46 -20.30
C GLU A 194 18.16 -9.48 -21.45
N ALA A 195 19.30 -8.79 -21.37
CA ALA A 195 19.76 -7.90 -22.45
C ALA A 195 20.06 -8.65 -23.76
N VAL A 196 20.58 -9.85 -23.70
CA VAL A 196 20.83 -10.69 -24.91
C VAL A 196 19.51 -11.10 -25.56
N ILE A 197 18.50 -11.46 -24.79
CA ILE A 197 17.15 -11.76 -25.31
C ILE A 197 16.60 -10.55 -26.06
N LEU A 198 16.66 -9.35 -25.47
CA LEU A 198 16.19 -8.13 -26.14
C LEU A 198 17.03 -7.74 -27.35
N GLN A 199 18.34 -7.98 -27.37
CA GLN A 199 19.15 -7.77 -28.55
C GLN A 199 18.69 -8.66 -29.72
N SER A 200 18.42 -9.93 -29.44
CA SER A 200 17.87 -10.87 -30.44
C SER A 200 16.50 -10.42 -30.93
N LEU A 201 15.59 -10.06 -30.01
CA LEU A 201 14.25 -9.57 -30.33
C LEU A 201 14.27 -8.31 -31.22
N LEU A 202 15.20 -7.40 -30.98
CA LEU A 202 15.35 -6.13 -31.70
C LEU A 202 16.26 -6.24 -32.94
N HIS A 203 16.84 -7.40 -33.21
CA HIS A 203 17.82 -7.63 -34.28
C HIS A 203 19.02 -6.67 -34.22
N LEU A 204 19.53 -6.39 -33.00
CA LEU A 204 20.64 -5.48 -32.78
C LEU A 204 21.89 -6.24 -32.29
N SER A 205 23.05 -5.84 -32.83
CA SER A 205 24.32 -6.25 -32.20
C SER A 205 24.47 -5.68 -30.78
N ALA A 206 25.31 -6.29 -29.97
CA ALA A 206 25.60 -5.83 -28.61
C ALA A 206 26.10 -4.37 -28.58
N ARG A 207 26.82 -3.93 -29.60
CA ARG A 207 27.33 -2.55 -29.74
C ARG A 207 26.20 -1.57 -30.08
N GLU A 208 25.35 -1.91 -31.04
CA GLU A 208 24.19 -1.09 -31.46
C GLU A 208 23.22 -0.94 -30.30
N TYR A 209 22.82 -2.04 -29.66
CA TYR A 209 21.95 -2.02 -28.50
C TYR A 209 22.45 -1.06 -27.41
N ARG A 210 23.72 -1.18 -27.01
CA ARG A 210 24.32 -0.30 -26.00
C ARG A 210 24.31 1.17 -26.41
N LYS A 211 24.71 1.48 -27.67
CA LYS A 211 24.74 2.84 -28.17
C LYS A 211 23.35 3.46 -28.23
N THR A 212 22.35 2.72 -28.71
CA THR A 212 20.97 3.18 -28.82
C THR A 212 20.37 3.43 -27.42
N LEU A 213 20.53 2.49 -26.47
CA LEU A 213 20.07 2.71 -25.11
C LEU A 213 20.74 3.91 -24.45
N SER A 214 22.04 4.12 -24.69
CA SER A 214 22.73 5.30 -24.14
C SER A 214 22.13 6.59 -24.67
N ARG A 215 21.86 6.69 -25.98
CA ARG A 215 21.24 7.86 -26.63
C ARG A 215 19.81 8.10 -26.12
N LEU A 216 18.97 7.06 -26.04
CA LEU A 216 17.60 7.18 -25.53
C LEU A 216 17.57 7.62 -24.07
N ARG A 217 18.43 7.06 -23.22
CA ARG A 217 18.54 7.45 -21.80
C ARG A 217 19.08 8.86 -21.62
N GLU A 218 19.91 9.34 -22.51
CA GLU A 218 20.37 10.74 -22.53
C GLU A 218 19.22 11.67 -22.87
N HIS A 219 18.45 11.34 -23.89
CA HIS A 219 17.26 12.09 -24.28
C HIS A 219 16.22 12.16 -23.17
N LEU A 220 16.02 11.07 -22.41
CA LEU A 220 15.13 11.03 -21.23
C LEU A 220 15.61 11.89 -20.05
N ALA A 221 16.85 12.33 -20.04
CA ALA A 221 17.43 13.20 -19.01
C ALA A 221 17.18 12.70 -17.55
N VAL A 222 17.20 11.37 -17.34
CA VAL A 222 16.87 10.79 -16.03
C VAL A 222 17.86 11.22 -14.95
N VAL A 223 17.35 11.52 -13.75
CA VAL A 223 18.13 11.99 -12.59
C VAL A 223 19.31 11.06 -12.26
N ASP A 224 19.08 9.73 -12.25
CA ASP A 224 20.12 8.74 -11.97
C ASP A 224 21.32 8.85 -12.93
N ARG A 225 21.08 9.18 -14.21
CA ARG A 225 22.15 9.38 -15.19
C ARG A 225 22.93 10.68 -14.93
N LYS A 226 22.22 11.79 -14.71
CA LYS A 226 22.86 13.08 -14.40
C LYS A 226 23.71 13.00 -13.15
N ALA A 227 23.18 12.35 -12.10
CA ALA A 227 23.93 12.08 -10.86
C ALA A 227 25.19 11.23 -11.11
N SER A 228 25.11 10.16 -11.91
CA SER A 228 26.25 9.31 -12.23
C SER A 228 27.34 10.00 -13.08
N LEU A 229 26.97 11.03 -13.85
CA LEU A 229 27.86 11.87 -14.63
C LEU A 229 28.35 13.12 -13.88
N ASN A 230 27.97 13.25 -12.61
CA ASN A 230 28.26 14.42 -11.76
C ASN A 230 27.72 15.75 -12.32
N GLN A 231 26.60 15.67 -13.08
CA GLN A 231 25.91 16.81 -13.72
C GLN A 231 24.77 17.33 -12.82
N TRP A 232 25.07 17.67 -11.58
CA TRP A 232 24.07 18.08 -10.59
C TRP A 232 23.39 19.40 -10.94
N ASN A 233 24.14 20.36 -11.52
CA ASN A 233 23.64 21.67 -11.91
C ASN A 233 22.59 21.60 -13.04
N ASP A 234 22.58 20.53 -13.81
CA ASP A 234 21.62 20.33 -14.91
C ASP A 234 20.29 19.73 -14.45
N ILE A 235 20.18 19.40 -13.16
CA ILE A 235 18.95 18.82 -12.60
C ILE A 235 17.91 19.92 -12.39
N ASN A 236 16.73 19.77 -13.01
CA ASN A 236 15.57 20.60 -12.71
C ASN A 236 14.77 19.97 -11.56
N TYR A 237 14.81 20.57 -10.38
CA TYR A 237 14.17 20.05 -9.17
C TYR A 237 12.65 19.92 -9.29
N ASN A 238 11.97 20.77 -10.07
CA ASN A 238 10.52 20.66 -10.32
C ASN A 238 10.11 19.37 -11.04
N HIS A 239 11.05 18.73 -11.76
CA HIS A 239 10.81 17.51 -12.52
C HIS A 239 11.39 16.25 -11.85
N VAL A 240 12.02 16.38 -10.70
CA VAL A 240 12.55 15.23 -9.97
C VAL A 240 11.40 14.38 -9.44
N PRO A 241 11.34 13.07 -9.76
CA PRO A 241 10.30 12.17 -9.24
C PRO A 241 10.35 12.03 -7.72
N SER A 242 9.21 11.77 -7.08
CA SER A 242 9.05 11.66 -5.62
C SER A 242 10.11 10.77 -4.95
N LYS A 243 10.27 9.52 -5.41
CA LYS A 243 11.28 8.60 -4.86
C LYS A 243 12.72 9.01 -5.16
N ALA A 244 12.97 9.77 -6.21
CA ALA A 244 14.30 10.32 -6.48
C ALA A 244 14.63 11.49 -5.54
N ASN A 245 13.65 12.35 -5.23
CA ASN A 245 13.80 13.37 -4.19
C ASN A 245 14.19 12.75 -2.85
N LEU A 246 13.49 11.70 -2.42
CA LEU A 246 13.81 10.98 -1.19
C LEU A 246 15.21 10.32 -1.25
N LYS A 247 15.49 9.58 -2.33
CA LYS A 247 16.75 8.81 -2.50
C LYS A 247 17.97 9.69 -2.54
N TYR A 248 17.92 10.80 -3.28
CA TYR A 248 19.07 11.67 -3.54
C TYR A 248 19.13 12.92 -2.65
N ARG A 249 18.25 13.07 -1.64
CA ARG A 249 18.16 14.28 -0.81
C ARG A 249 19.51 14.74 -0.24
N ASN A 250 20.27 13.82 0.34
CA ASN A 250 21.58 14.13 0.88
C ASN A 250 22.63 14.40 -0.21
N ALA A 251 22.52 13.75 -1.37
CA ALA A 251 23.43 13.96 -2.47
C ALA A 251 23.19 15.33 -3.13
N PHE A 252 21.93 15.76 -3.25
CA PHE A 252 21.61 17.11 -3.72
C PHE A 252 22.20 18.18 -2.82
N LEU A 253 22.05 18.07 -1.50
CA LEU A 253 22.67 19.00 -0.54
C LEU A 253 24.20 18.96 -0.59
N LYS A 254 24.80 17.78 -0.82
CA LYS A 254 26.27 17.65 -0.88
C LYS A 254 26.88 18.24 -2.15
N HIS A 255 26.20 18.12 -3.29
CA HIS A 255 26.78 18.41 -4.61
C HIS A 255 26.18 19.66 -5.30
N ASP A 256 25.07 20.20 -4.79
CA ASP A 256 24.35 21.35 -5.33
C ASP A 256 23.64 22.12 -4.20
N GLU A 257 24.34 22.36 -3.10
CA GLU A 257 23.80 22.87 -1.84
C GLU A 257 23.03 24.16 -2.02
N GLU A 258 23.65 25.17 -2.63
CA GLU A 258 23.08 26.52 -2.78
C GLU A 258 21.74 26.49 -3.55
N ARG A 259 21.71 25.84 -4.72
CA ARG A 259 20.48 25.73 -5.52
C ARG A 259 19.42 24.87 -4.82
N ARG A 260 19.85 23.77 -4.16
CA ARG A 260 18.93 22.90 -3.42
C ARG A 260 18.31 23.63 -2.24
N GLN A 261 19.08 24.38 -1.48
CA GLN A 261 18.60 25.13 -0.33
C GLN A 261 17.64 26.27 -0.78
N ALA A 262 18.00 27.01 -1.83
CA ALA A 262 17.12 28.03 -2.40
C ALA A 262 15.76 27.43 -2.86
N TYR A 263 15.80 26.26 -3.51
CA TYR A 263 14.59 25.55 -3.94
C TYR A 263 13.71 25.13 -2.75
N LEU A 264 14.28 24.57 -1.68
CA LEU A 264 13.53 24.16 -0.47
C LEU A 264 12.92 25.38 0.24
N THR A 265 13.68 26.46 0.36
CA THR A 265 13.19 27.73 0.93
C THR A 265 12.04 28.33 0.11
N SER A 266 12.08 28.22 -1.22
CA SER A 266 10.98 28.67 -2.08
C SER A 266 9.72 27.84 -1.88
N LEU A 267 9.86 26.50 -1.70
CA LEU A 267 8.74 25.62 -1.36
C LEU A 267 8.11 25.99 -0.01
N GLU A 268 8.95 26.24 1.02
CA GLU A 268 8.48 26.64 2.35
C GLU A 268 7.69 27.95 2.33
N LYS A 269 8.11 28.91 1.50
CA LYS A 269 7.43 30.18 1.31
C LYS A 269 6.17 30.10 0.46
N GLY A 270 5.84 28.92 -0.09
CA GLY A 270 4.67 28.73 -0.96
C GLY A 270 4.80 29.36 -2.35
N ASP A 271 6.02 29.50 -2.88
CA ASP A 271 6.26 30.01 -4.24
C ASP A 271 5.66 29.05 -5.27
N GLU A 272 4.62 29.50 -5.98
CA GLU A 272 3.89 28.68 -6.97
C GLU A 272 4.74 28.29 -8.20
N SER A 273 5.89 28.95 -8.42
CA SER A 273 6.80 28.62 -9.52
C SER A 273 7.62 27.34 -9.28
N VAL A 274 7.68 26.90 -8.03
CA VAL A 274 8.39 25.68 -7.62
C VAL A 274 7.42 24.63 -7.08
N LYS A 275 7.71 23.36 -7.37
CA LYS A 275 6.93 22.24 -6.88
C LYS A 275 7.80 21.04 -6.57
N ILE A 276 7.46 20.29 -5.53
CA ILE A 276 8.05 18.99 -5.23
C ILE A 276 7.02 17.87 -5.54
N ASN A 277 7.45 16.87 -6.32
CA ASN A 277 6.58 15.75 -6.63
C ASN A 277 6.55 14.78 -5.44
N ALA A 278 5.38 14.52 -4.88
CA ALA A 278 5.19 13.66 -3.71
C ALA A 278 4.16 12.51 -3.90
N ASN A 279 3.24 12.62 -4.88
CA ASN A 279 2.05 11.75 -4.99
C ASN A 279 2.30 10.31 -5.49
N SER A 280 3.52 9.96 -5.90
CA SER A 280 3.86 8.61 -6.38
C SER A 280 4.78 7.84 -5.42
N MET A 281 4.63 8.08 -4.13
CA MET A 281 5.32 7.35 -3.06
C MET A 281 4.34 7.05 -1.92
N PHE A 282 4.67 6.08 -1.10
CA PHE A 282 3.90 5.79 0.10
C PHE A 282 4.23 6.81 1.21
N LEU A 283 3.27 7.10 2.07
CA LEU A 283 3.47 7.97 3.24
C LEU A 283 4.56 7.43 4.16
N TYR A 284 4.59 6.12 4.36
CA TYR A 284 5.59 5.46 5.20
C TYR A 284 7.03 5.59 4.65
N ASP A 285 7.23 5.79 3.34
CA ASP A 285 8.57 6.03 2.79
C ASP A 285 9.19 7.30 3.43
N ILE A 286 8.36 8.31 3.75
CA ILE A 286 8.79 9.57 4.38
C ILE A 286 9.03 9.35 5.87
N VAL A 287 8.07 8.72 6.56
CA VAL A 287 8.13 8.44 7.99
C VAL A 287 9.34 7.56 8.32
N GLN A 288 9.54 6.47 7.54
CA GLN A 288 10.68 5.56 7.73
C GLN A 288 12.03 6.25 7.60
N ALA A 289 12.13 7.33 6.81
CA ALA A 289 13.37 8.08 6.70
C ALA A 289 13.73 8.84 8.00
N TYR A 290 12.75 9.10 8.87
CA TYR A 290 12.99 9.62 10.21
C TYR A 290 13.29 8.54 11.25
N VAL A 291 12.79 7.31 11.06
CA VAL A 291 13.02 6.20 12.01
C VAL A 291 14.43 5.64 11.82
N LYS A 292 15.19 5.45 12.91
CA LYS A 292 16.52 4.85 12.86
C LYS A 292 16.43 3.34 12.63
N ALA A 293 17.30 2.82 11.77
CA ALA A 293 17.29 1.42 11.35
C ALA A 293 17.53 0.40 12.49
N ASP A 294 18.20 0.81 13.56
CA ASP A 294 18.62 -0.08 14.64
C ASP A 294 17.66 -0.07 15.85
N SER A 295 16.55 0.63 15.73
CA SER A 295 15.66 0.90 16.87
C SER A 295 14.21 0.43 16.62
N CYS A 296 13.97 -0.88 16.60
CA CYS A 296 12.59 -1.37 16.70
C CYS A 296 11.92 -1.04 18.06
N TRP A 297 12.69 -0.62 19.07
CA TRP A 297 12.24 -0.32 20.44
C TRP A 297 12.72 1.04 20.98
N ASP A 298 13.51 1.78 20.22
CA ASP A 298 13.99 3.10 20.60
C ASP A 298 13.30 4.16 19.74
N SER A 299 12.50 5.00 20.36
CA SER A 299 11.80 6.14 19.76
C SER A 299 12.71 7.27 19.25
N SER A 300 14.03 7.01 19.11
CA SER A 300 14.98 7.98 18.60
C SER A 300 14.82 8.20 17.10
N LEU A 301 14.49 9.43 16.74
CA LEU A 301 14.37 9.86 15.35
C LEU A 301 15.66 10.43 14.79
N ASN A 302 15.87 10.30 13.50
CA ASN A 302 16.89 11.02 12.77
C ASN A 302 16.71 12.55 12.92
N PRO A 303 17.75 13.35 12.70
CA PRO A 303 17.64 14.82 12.71
C PRO A 303 16.57 15.33 11.75
N TYR A 304 16.14 16.58 11.94
CA TYR A 304 15.26 17.29 11.02
C TYR A 304 15.82 17.28 9.60
N ASP A 305 14.94 17.04 8.62
CA ASP A 305 15.28 17.01 7.19
C ASP A 305 14.20 17.78 6.43
N GLU A 306 14.54 18.94 5.92
CA GLU A 306 13.63 19.82 5.22
C GLU A 306 13.01 19.18 3.97
N THR A 307 13.75 18.30 3.27
CA THR A 307 13.20 17.57 2.12
C THR A 307 12.06 16.63 2.54
N LEU A 308 12.17 15.98 3.70
CA LEU A 308 11.12 15.09 4.21
C LEU A 308 9.87 15.89 4.59
N GLU A 309 10.04 17.05 5.23
CA GLU A 309 8.92 17.93 5.57
C GLU A 309 8.20 18.44 4.31
N GLN A 310 8.95 18.88 3.28
CA GLN A 310 8.35 19.33 2.02
C GLN A 310 7.65 18.19 1.26
N LEU A 311 8.20 16.96 1.28
CA LEU A 311 7.53 15.79 0.71
C LEU A 311 6.25 15.41 1.45
N TRP A 312 6.21 15.59 2.77
CA TRP A 312 5.02 15.36 3.59
C TRP A 312 3.95 16.42 3.33
N ASN A 313 4.32 17.69 3.36
CA ASN A 313 3.40 18.81 3.16
C ASN A 313 2.82 18.86 1.73
N ALA A 314 3.55 18.33 0.75
CA ALA A 314 3.09 18.23 -0.63
C ALA A 314 2.17 17.04 -0.90
N GLN A 315 1.79 16.24 0.12
CA GLN A 315 0.78 15.20 -0.06
C GLN A 315 -0.60 15.84 -0.26
N GLU A 316 -1.31 15.40 -1.29
CA GLU A 316 -2.69 15.87 -1.53
C GLU A 316 -3.60 15.46 -0.38
N SER A 317 -4.44 16.38 0.08
CA SER A 317 -5.45 16.10 1.11
C SER A 317 -6.51 15.13 0.59
N PRO A 318 -7.00 14.20 1.42
CA PRO A 318 -8.11 13.32 1.04
C PRO A 318 -9.38 14.16 0.88
N LYS A 319 -10.26 13.73 -0.03
CA LYS A 319 -11.56 14.35 -0.19
C LYS A 319 -12.49 13.85 0.94
N ASP A 320 -13.31 14.75 1.45
CA ASP A 320 -14.42 14.43 2.36
C ASP A 320 -14.06 13.60 3.61
N TYR A 321 -12.80 13.73 4.09
CA TYR A 321 -12.36 13.09 5.32
C TYR A 321 -12.75 13.97 6.52
N ASP A 322 -13.88 13.65 7.12
CA ASP A 322 -14.43 14.33 8.28
C ASP A 322 -15.06 13.30 9.23
N ASP A 323 -15.22 13.70 10.48
CA ASP A 323 -15.96 12.98 11.52
C ASP A 323 -15.51 11.51 11.75
N ILE A 324 -14.27 11.19 11.39
CA ILE A 324 -13.64 9.87 11.56
C ILE A 324 -12.52 9.99 12.59
N LEU A 325 -12.67 9.30 13.72
CA LEU A 325 -11.62 9.23 14.74
C LEU A 325 -10.62 8.12 14.40
N VAL A 326 -9.35 8.48 14.34
CA VAL A 326 -8.27 7.51 14.07
C VAL A 326 -7.84 6.83 15.36
N ILE A 327 -7.77 5.51 15.32
CA ILE A 327 -7.27 4.65 16.40
C ILE A 327 -6.03 3.94 15.86
N ARG A 328 -4.88 4.21 16.44
CA ARG A 328 -3.59 3.70 15.98
C ARG A 328 -3.05 2.66 16.96
N ASP A 329 -2.80 1.47 16.44
CA ASP A 329 -2.19 0.37 17.19
C ASP A 329 -0.71 0.66 17.52
N GLY A 330 -0.37 0.62 18.82
CA GLY A 330 0.98 0.80 19.33
C GLY A 330 1.55 -0.45 20.01
N SER A 331 0.93 -1.62 19.78
CA SER A 331 1.36 -2.88 20.38
C SER A 331 2.72 -3.37 19.86
N GLY A 332 3.33 -4.29 20.60
CA GLY A 332 4.64 -4.82 20.25
C GLY A 332 4.70 -5.57 18.91
N SER A 333 3.60 -6.22 18.51
CA SER A 333 3.49 -6.93 17.22
C SER A 333 3.61 -5.99 16.01
N MET A 334 3.26 -4.70 16.15
CA MET A 334 3.42 -3.69 15.10
C MET A 334 4.88 -3.41 14.72
N GLY A 335 5.85 -3.87 15.50
CA GLY A 335 7.28 -3.85 15.16
C GLY A 335 7.67 -4.79 14.01
N GLN A 336 6.78 -5.64 13.52
CA GLN A 336 7.02 -6.54 12.40
C GLN A 336 7.34 -5.78 11.11
N GLN A 337 8.26 -6.35 10.30
CA GLN A 337 8.60 -5.77 9.00
C GLN A 337 7.55 -6.12 7.95
N LEU A 338 7.30 -5.20 6.99
CA LEU A 338 6.33 -5.37 5.90
C LEU A 338 6.69 -6.48 4.90
N SER A 339 7.93 -6.89 4.85
CA SER A 339 8.41 -8.00 4.04
C SER A 339 9.87 -8.30 4.37
N GLY A 340 10.32 -9.52 4.04
CA GLY A 340 11.67 -10.01 4.35
C GLY A 340 12.82 -9.22 3.70
N ASN A 341 12.56 -8.19 2.91
CA ASN A 341 13.58 -7.30 2.33
C ASN A 341 13.36 -5.81 2.67
N SER A 342 12.44 -5.51 3.57
CA SER A 342 12.07 -4.14 3.97
C SER A 342 12.58 -3.83 5.38
N SER A 343 13.03 -2.61 5.60
CA SER A 343 13.25 -2.06 6.95
C SER A 343 12.01 -1.34 7.49
N VAL A 344 10.94 -1.24 6.69
CA VAL A 344 9.68 -0.60 7.08
C VAL A 344 8.89 -1.56 7.94
N THR A 345 8.38 -1.07 9.07
CA THR A 345 7.54 -1.83 9.99
C THR A 345 6.05 -1.51 9.81
N ALA A 346 5.17 -2.38 10.29
CA ALA A 346 3.74 -2.12 10.37
C ALA A 346 3.46 -0.84 11.19
N LEU A 347 4.24 -0.60 12.25
CA LEU A 347 4.17 0.61 13.06
C LEU A 347 4.43 1.88 12.22
N SER A 348 5.50 1.91 11.41
CA SER A 348 5.80 3.07 10.54
C SER A 348 4.70 3.35 9.53
N VAL A 349 4.02 2.30 9.04
CA VAL A 349 2.84 2.45 8.17
C VAL A 349 1.69 3.05 8.94
N ALA A 350 1.36 2.49 10.12
CA ALA A 350 0.27 2.96 10.96
C ALA A 350 0.49 4.43 11.38
N ASP A 351 1.71 4.79 11.80
CA ASP A 351 2.09 6.16 12.12
C ASP A 351 1.81 7.11 10.96
N SER A 352 2.26 6.71 9.76
CA SER A 352 2.13 7.56 8.58
C SER A 352 0.67 7.80 8.18
N ILE A 353 -0.16 6.76 8.21
CA ILE A 353 -1.59 6.85 7.88
C ILE A 353 -2.33 7.61 8.98
N ALA A 354 -2.06 7.30 10.26
CA ALA A 354 -2.72 7.93 11.38
C ALA A 354 -2.46 9.44 11.45
N LEU A 355 -1.19 9.85 11.31
CA LEU A 355 -0.82 11.27 11.30
C LEU A 355 -1.42 12.00 10.09
N TYR A 356 -1.41 11.36 8.91
CA TYR A 356 -2.00 11.94 7.71
C TYR A 356 -3.52 12.12 7.86
N CYS A 357 -4.24 11.11 8.33
CA CYS A 357 -5.69 11.18 8.55
C CYS A 357 -6.04 12.22 9.63
N ALA A 358 -5.36 12.20 10.79
CA ALA A 358 -5.61 13.16 11.86
C ALA A 358 -5.36 14.62 11.40
N GLN A 359 -4.28 14.84 10.63
CA GLN A 359 -3.94 16.19 10.13
C GLN A 359 -4.96 16.73 9.14
N HIS A 360 -5.55 15.87 8.30
CA HIS A 360 -6.45 16.27 7.23
C HIS A 360 -7.94 16.12 7.61
N ASN A 361 -8.24 15.77 8.85
CA ASN A 361 -9.62 15.72 9.34
C ASN A 361 -10.24 17.12 9.28
N LYS A 362 -11.42 17.24 8.65
CA LYS A 362 -12.14 18.52 8.53
C LYS A 362 -12.96 18.85 9.79
N ASN A 363 -13.28 17.86 10.64
CA ASN A 363 -13.94 18.10 11.92
C ASN A 363 -12.91 18.60 12.94
N GLU A 364 -13.05 19.83 13.40
CA GLU A 364 -12.13 20.47 14.35
C GLU A 364 -12.04 19.73 15.70
N SER A 365 -13.05 18.93 16.07
CA SER A 365 -13.01 18.10 17.29
C SER A 365 -12.04 16.93 17.16
N PHE A 366 -11.81 16.41 15.95
CA PHE A 366 -10.94 15.27 15.69
C PHE A 366 -9.65 15.64 14.96
N LYS A 367 -9.58 16.85 14.41
CA LYS A 367 -8.40 17.35 13.70
C LYS A 367 -7.17 17.39 14.61
N ASN A 368 -6.06 16.85 14.10
CA ASN A 368 -4.81 16.71 14.84
C ASN A 368 -4.93 15.89 16.14
N ARG A 369 -5.95 15.04 16.25
CA ARG A 369 -6.17 14.16 17.40
C ARG A 369 -6.36 12.73 16.92
N LEU A 370 -5.83 11.79 17.69
CA LEU A 370 -5.98 10.36 17.47
C LEU A 370 -5.94 9.63 18.81
N ILE A 371 -6.39 8.38 18.82
CA ILE A 371 -6.26 7.50 19.98
C ILE A 371 -5.20 6.45 19.69
N THR A 372 -4.29 6.22 20.61
CA THR A 372 -3.45 5.01 20.60
C THR A 372 -4.20 3.90 21.32
N PHE A 373 -4.16 2.68 20.78
CA PHE A 373 -4.70 1.59 21.55
C PHE A 373 -3.64 0.55 21.93
N SER A 374 -3.75 0.19 23.19
CA SER A 374 -2.92 -0.70 23.95
C SER A 374 -3.75 -1.09 25.18
N ASN A 375 -3.18 -1.69 26.20
CA ASN A 375 -3.88 -1.89 27.49
C ASN A 375 -4.38 -0.58 28.15
N ARG A 376 -3.85 0.56 27.73
CA ARG A 376 -4.22 1.89 28.25
C ARG A 376 -4.38 2.88 27.09
N PRO A 377 -5.51 2.84 26.40
CA PRO A 377 -5.76 3.75 25.29
C PRO A 377 -5.71 5.21 25.77
N GLN A 378 -5.04 6.04 24.98
CA GLN A 378 -4.84 7.46 25.29
C GLN A 378 -5.09 8.32 24.06
N MET A 379 -5.69 9.48 24.29
CA MET A 379 -5.83 10.50 23.26
C MET A 379 -4.50 11.25 23.10
N VAL A 380 -4.02 11.33 21.86
CA VAL A 380 -2.83 12.07 21.47
C VAL A 380 -3.24 13.31 20.69
N ASP A 381 -2.86 14.46 21.19
CA ASP A 381 -3.04 15.75 20.51
C ASP A 381 -1.69 16.19 19.90
N ILE A 382 -1.68 16.38 18.58
CA ILE A 382 -0.53 16.82 17.79
C ILE A 382 -0.70 18.23 17.22
N SER A 383 -1.71 18.98 17.66
CA SER A 383 -2.03 20.32 17.17
C SER A 383 -0.90 21.34 17.36
N MET A 384 -0.10 21.17 18.44
CA MET A 384 1.04 22.03 18.76
C MET A 384 2.35 21.58 18.09
N CYS A 385 2.32 20.53 17.25
CA CYS A 385 3.48 20.03 16.56
C CYS A 385 3.56 20.66 15.15
N GLU A 386 4.59 21.43 14.88
CA GLU A 386 4.76 22.14 13.61
C GLU A 386 5.25 21.21 12.50
N THR A 387 6.20 20.31 12.81
CA THR A 387 6.86 19.44 11.85
C THR A 387 6.38 17.99 11.91
N LEU A 388 6.50 17.24 10.83
CA LEU A 388 6.26 15.79 10.85
C LEU A 388 7.14 15.11 11.90
N ARG A 389 8.40 15.52 12.00
CA ARG A 389 9.31 14.98 13.00
C ARG A 389 8.81 15.20 14.44
N ASP A 390 8.24 16.36 14.75
CA ASP A 390 7.71 16.63 16.09
C ASP A 390 6.42 15.85 16.35
N LYS A 391 5.56 15.68 15.34
CA LYS A 391 4.37 14.81 15.40
C LYS A 391 4.76 13.36 15.71
N LEU A 392 5.75 12.82 15.00
CA LEU A 392 6.29 11.46 15.27
C LEU A 392 6.86 11.36 16.68
N ARG A 393 7.68 12.33 17.10
CA ARG A 393 8.23 12.36 18.46
C ARG A 393 7.13 12.42 19.53
N ARG A 394 6.06 13.16 19.26
CA ARG A 394 4.92 13.24 20.17
C ARG A 394 4.19 11.92 20.24
N LEU A 395 3.91 11.29 19.08
CA LEU A 395 3.20 10.03 18.97
C LEU A 395 3.94 8.88 19.67
N HIS A 396 5.24 8.73 19.44
CA HIS A 396 6.06 7.66 20.02
C HIS A 396 6.22 7.72 21.56
N ARG A 397 5.87 8.83 22.19
CA ARG A 397 5.83 8.91 23.67
C ARG A 397 4.67 8.12 24.28
N PHE A 398 3.70 7.75 23.47
CA PHE A 398 2.53 6.99 23.86
C PHE A 398 2.60 5.51 23.46
N ASP A 399 3.73 5.07 22.90
CA ASP A 399 3.98 3.66 22.62
C ASP A 399 4.32 2.96 23.93
N ASP A 400 3.48 2.05 24.35
CA ASP A 400 3.69 1.26 25.57
C ASP A 400 4.01 -0.21 25.28
N TYR A 401 3.95 -0.59 24.01
CA TYR A 401 4.26 -1.95 23.52
C TYR A 401 3.51 -3.07 24.26
N SER A 402 2.40 -2.72 24.91
CA SER A 402 1.55 -3.67 25.61
C SER A 402 0.60 -4.39 24.66
N ASN A 403 -0.30 -5.19 25.20
CA ASN A 403 -1.30 -5.95 24.46
C ASN A 403 -2.35 -5.06 23.79
N THR A 404 -3.10 -5.66 22.86
CA THR A 404 -4.07 -4.99 21.97
C THR A 404 -5.48 -5.12 22.54
N ASP A 405 -5.89 -4.20 23.41
CA ASP A 405 -7.22 -4.18 24.03
C ASP A 405 -8.15 -3.21 23.26
N ILE A 406 -8.91 -3.77 22.32
CA ILE A 406 -9.88 -3.01 21.52
C ILE A 406 -11.10 -2.61 22.39
N GLU A 407 -11.49 -3.45 23.35
CA GLU A 407 -12.61 -3.19 24.26
C GLU A 407 -12.35 -1.95 25.12
N ALA A 408 -11.14 -1.84 25.71
CA ALA A 408 -10.73 -0.68 26.48
C ALA A 408 -10.79 0.64 25.67
N THR A 409 -10.52 0.57 24.36
CA THR A 409 -10.59 1.75 23.49
C THR A 409 -12.03 2.22 23.29
N PHE A 410 -12.98 1.31 23.11
CA PHE A 410 -14.39 1.67 23.00
C PHE A 410 -14.98 2.07 24.35
N ASP A 411 -14.54 1.44 25.45
CA ASP A 411 -14.90 1.87 26.81
C ASP A 411 -14.43 3.31 27.08
N LEU A 412 -13.23 3.72 26.63
CA LEU A 412 -12.76 5.11 26.74
C LEU A 412 -13.69 6.10 26.01
N ILE A 413 -14.14 5.75 24.79
CA ILE A 413 -15.07 6.60 24.01
C ILE A 413 -16.42 6.69 24.73
N LEU A 414 -16.98 5.55 25.13
CA LEU A 414 -18.29 5.46 25.77
C LEU A 414 -18.30 6.12 27.14
N ASP A 415 -17.30 5.87 28.00
CA ASP A 415 -17.15 6.50 29.32
C ASP A 415 -17.03 8.01 29.19
N THR A 416 -16.34 8.50 28.16
CA THR A 416 -16.25 9.94 27.88
C THR A 416 -17.62 10.49 27.51
N ALA A 417 -18.36 9.85 26.63
CA ALA A 417 -19.69 10.26 26.22
C ALA A 417 -20.65 10.33 27.42
N VAL A 418 -20.67 9.30 28.26
CA VAL A 418 -21.52 9.22 29.45
C VAL A 418 -21.14 10.27 30.50
N ARG A 419 -19.83 10.37 30.81
CA ARG A 419 -19.33 11.30 31.86
C ARG A 419 -19.63 12.76 31.55
N TYR A 420 -19.56 13.15 30.27
CA TYR A 420 -19.76 14.54 29.85
C TYR A 420 -21.15 14.78 29.23
N HIS A 421 -22.04 13.77 29.28
CA HIS A 421 -23.40 13.85 28.75
C HIS A 421 -23.44 14.30 27.28
N LEU A 422 -22.52 13.76 26.47
CA LEU A 422 -22.41 14.11 25.06
C LEU A 422 -23.63 13.57 24.30
N ARG A 423 -24.07 14.33 23.30
CA ARG A 423 -25.10 13.88 22.37
C ARG A 423 -24.49 12.94 21.32
N GLN A 424 -25.31 12.14 20.67
CA GLN A 424 -24.85 11.20 19.63
C GLN A 424 -24.06 11.89 18.52
N GLU A 425 -24.46 13.11 18.14
CA GLU A 425 -23.79 13.88 17.07
C GLU A 425 -22.42 14.42 17.47
N GLU A 426 -22.08 14.37 18.75
CA GLU A 426 -20.76 14.78 19.26
C GLU A 426 -19.76 13.63 19.32
N LEU A 427 -20.23 12.38 19.13
CA LEU A 427 -19.39 11.20 18.98
C LEU A 427 -18.89 11.09 17.52
N PRO A 428 -17.75 10.43 17.28
CA PRO A 428 -17.32 10.17 15.90
C PRO A 428 -18.35 9.30 15.16
N SER A 429 -18.59 9.60 13.89
CA SER A 429 -19.46 8.78 13.05
C SER A 429 -18.80 7.44 12.69
N ALA A 430 -17.48 7.41 12.66
CA ALA A 430 -16.68 6.21 12.43
C ALA A 430 -15.36 6.23 13.21
N CYS A 431 -14.85 5.03 13.49
CA CYS A 431 -13.51 4.80 14.04
C CYS A 431 -12.65 4.05 13.00
N LEU A 432 -11.55 4.66 12.60
CA LEU A 432 -10.54 4.06 11.73
C LEU A 432 -9.47 3.39 12.57
N ILE A 433 -9.46 2.05 12.60
CA ILE A 433 -8.55 1.23 13.39
C ILE A 433 -7.43 0.71 12.49
N ILE A 434 -6.21 1.20 12.71
CA ILE A 434 -5.03 0.81 11.93
C ILE A 434 -4.20 -0.14 12.79
N SER A 435 -4.19 -1.44 12.44
CA SER A 435 -3.64 -2.52 13.26
C SER A 435 -3.12 -3.68 12.41
N ASP A 436 -2.35 -4.55 13.05
CA ASP A 436 -1.98 -5.86 12.50
C ASP A 436 -3.04 -6.94 12.70
N MET A 437 -4.22 -6.58 13.19
CA MET A 437 -5.39 -7.45 13.43
C MET A 437 -5.16 -8.55 14.48
N GLN A 438 -4.15 -8.42 15.35
CA GLN A 438 -3.87 -9.36 16.43
C GLN A 438 -4.51 -8.90 17.75
N PHE A 439 -5.85 -8.94 17.80
CA PHE A 439 -6.60 -8.52 18.97
C PHE A 439 -6.58 -9.56 20.10
N ASP A 440 -6.60 -9.08 21.35
CA ASP A 440 -6.67 -9.92 22.54
C ASP A 440 -8.04 -10.60 22.67
N HIS A 441 -8.08 -11.72 23.39
CA HIS A 441 -9.33 -12.37 23.77
C HIS A 441 -10.17 -11.44 24.65
N ALA A 442 -11.47 -11.34 24.36
CA ALA A 442 -12.40 -10.63 25.24
C ALA A 442 -12.44 -11.33 26.61
N THR A 443 -11.71 -10.77 27.59
CA THR A 443 -11.42 -11.42 28.89
C THR A 443 -12.62 -11.56 29.80
N LYS A 444 -13.83 -11.10 29.43
CA LYS A 444 -14.97 -10.97 30.35
C LYS A 444 -16.23 -11.74 29.97
N HIS A 445 -16.27 -12.43 28.82
CA HIS A 445 -17.50 -13.12 28.40
C HIS A 445 -17.26 -14.62 28.19
N GLU A 446 -17.95 -15.42 28.99
CA GLU A 446 -18.02 -16.89 28.85
C GLU A 446 -18.81 -17.35 27.60
N ASP A 447 -19.52 -16.42 26.95
CA ASP A 447 -20.31 -16.67 25.76
C ASP A 447 -19.49 -16.35 24.48
N ASN A 448 -19.65 -17.14 23.42
CA ASN A 448 -18.99 -17.03 22.11
C ASN A 448 -19.22 -15.71 21.34
N THR A 449 -19.45 -14.61 22.03
CA THR A 449 -19.68 -13.27 21.48
C THR A 449 -18.36 -12.63 21.09
N THR A 450 -18.28 -12.00 19.91
CA THR A 450 -17.06 -11.28 19.53
C THR A 450 -16.89 -10.02 20.38
N VAL A 451 -15.64 -9.55 20.54
CA VAL A 451 -15.33 -8.30 21.27
C VAL A 451 -16.16 -7.13 20.72
N ILE A 452 -16.34 -7.06 19.41
CA ILE A 452 -17.10 -5.99 18.74
C ILE A 452 -18.58 -6.05 19.08
N GLU A 453 -19.18 -7.24 19.12
CA GLU A 453 -20.57 -7.40 19.53
C GLU A 453 -20.79 -7.01 20.99
N SER A 454 -19.84 -7.35 21.88
CA SER A 454 -19.83 -6.91 23.27
C SER A 454 -19.79 -5.39 23.38
N CYS A 455 -18.89 -4.72 22.66
CA CYS A 455 -18.81 -3.26 22.64
C CYS A 455 -20.12 -2.63 22.15
N ARG A 456 -20.73 -3.17 21.10
CA ARG A 456 -22.02 -2.68 20.56
C ARG A 456 -23.12 -2.73 21.62
N GLN A 457 -23.24 -3.87 22.30
CA GLN A 457 -24.23 -4.04 23.38
C GLN A 457 -24.03 -3.03 24.52
N LYS A 458 -22.77 -2.70 24.88
CA LYS A 458 -22.47 -1.69 25.89
C LYS A 458 -22.98 -0.29 25.46
N PHE A 459 -22.72 0.10 24.20
CA PHE A 459 -23.20 1.38 23.65
C PHE A 459 -24.72 1.45 23.67
N GLU A 460 -25.40 0.41 23.16
CA GLU A 460 -26.87 0.34 23.13
C GLU A 460 -27.49 0.38 24.52
N ALA A 461 -26.88 -0.32 25.50
CA ALA A 461 -27.36 -0.34 26.89
C ALA A 461 -27.33 1.06 27.56
N LEU A 462 -26.45 1.95 27.09
CA LEU A 462 -26.32 3.32 27.59
C LEU A 462 -26.98 4.36 26.67
N GLY A 463 -27.74 3.91 25.66
CA GLY A 463 -28.53 4.76 24.77
C GLY A 463 -27.74 5.42 23.64
N TYR A 464 -26.53 4.92 23.36
CA TYR A 464 -25.70 5.38 22.25
C TYR A 464 -25.65 4.38 21.10
N THR A 465 -25.44 4.88 19.90
CA THR A 465 -25.08 4.06 18.75
C THR A 465 -23.58 4.01 18.64
N MET A 466 -23.02 2.81 18.57
CA MET A 466 -21.58 2.61 18.39
C MET A 466 -21.13 3.20 17.03
N PRO A 467 -20.00 3.92 16.98
CA PRO A 467 -19.42 4.40 15.73
C PRO A 467 -19.22 3.28 14.72
N ARG A 468 -19.33 3.57 13.43
CA ARG A 468 -18.98 2.65 12.35
C ARG A 468 -17.50 2.25 12.49
N LEU A 469 -17.17 0.98 12.21
CA LEU A 469 -15.82 0.47 12.33
C LEU A 469 -15.17 0.32 10.95
N ILE A 470 -13.95 0.77 10.84
CA ILE A 470 -13.13 0.63 9.64
C ILE A 470 -11.82 -0.01 10.08
N PHE A 471 -11.63 -1.27 9.71
CA PHE A 471 -10.38 -2.00 9.99
C PHE A 471 -9.41 -1.85 8.83
N TRP A 472 -8.27 -1.25 9.10
CA TRP A 472 -7.17 -1.14 8.14
C TRP A 472 -6.04 -2.09 8.51
N ASN A 473 -5.96 -3.21 7.79
CA ASN A 473 -4.93 -4.21 7.99
C ASN A 473 -3.59 -3.76 7.40
N VAL A 474 -2.55 -3.75 8.23
CA VAL A 474 -1.16 -3.46 7.83
C VAL A 474 -0.21 -4.65 8.12
N SER A 475 -0.74 -5.83 8.46
CA SER A 475 0.04 -7.01 8.83
C SER A 475 0.24 -7.98 7.67
N VAL A 476 1.45 -8.48 7.54
CA VAL A 476 1.78 -9.58 6.62
C VAL A 476 1.32 -10.95 7.13
N TYR A 477 0.88 -11.05 8.37
CA TYR A 477 0.47 -12.31 9.03
C TYR A 477 -1.05 -12.46 9.19
N ALA A 478 -1.84 -11.45 8.85
CA ALA A 478 -3.28 -11.40 9.13
C ALA A 478 -4.19 -12.08 8.08
N HIS A 479 -3.67 -12.94 7.21
CA HIS A 479 -4.45 -13.51 6.10
C HIS A 479 -5.60 -14.45 6.51
N ASN A 480 -5.57 -15.02 7.73
CA ASN A 480 -6.63 -15.88 8.26
C ASN A 480 -7.27 -15.33 9.55
N THR A 481 -7.14 -14.02 9.77
CA THR A 481 -7.64 -13.38 10.99
C THR A 481 -8.48 -12.17 10.61
N ILE A 482 -9.62 -12.43 9.96
CA ILE A 482 -10.58 -11.40 9.59
C ILE A 482 -11.39 -11.06 10.83
N PRO A 483 -11.45 -9.78 11.28
CA PRO A 483 -12.06 -9.41 12.55
C PRO A 483 -13.58 -9.58 12.57
N VAL A 484 -14.23 -9.60 11.38
CA VAL A 484 -15.68 -9.75 11.22
C VAL A 484 -16.01 -10.47 9.93
N GLN A 485 -17.15 -11.17 9.87
CA GLN A 485 -17.72 -11.66 8.61
C GLN A 485 -18.42 -10.53 7.84
N MET A 486 -18.75 -10.76 6.55
CA MET A 486 -19.27 -9.78 5.60
C MET A 486 -20.62 -9.12 6.01
N HIS A 487 -21.36 -9.69 6.94
CA HIS A 487 -22.73 -9.24 7.26
C HIS A 487 -22.96 -8.40 8.53
N PRO A 488 -21.98 -8.07 9.39
CA PRO A 488 -22.23 -7.11 10.46
C PRO A 488 -22.33 -5.70 9.85
N ARG A 489 -23.54 -5.13 9.90
CA ARG A 489 -23.79 -3.75 9.47
C ARG A 489 -22.83 -2.78 10.16
N GLY A 490 -22.22 -1.90 9.42
CA GLY A 490 -21.37 -0.82 9.97
C GLY A 490 -19.89 -1.18 10.10
N VAL A 491 -19.39 -2.20 9.40
CA VAL A 491 -17.96 -2.53 9.36
C VAL A 491 -17.44 -2.47 7.93
N VAL A 492 -16.26 -1.87 7.75
CA VAL A 492 -15.52 -1.82 6.49
C VAL A 492 -14.15 -2.46 6.69
N LEU A 493 -13.74 -3.30 5.76
CA LEU A 493 -12.45 -3.98 5.77
C LEU A 493 -11.57 -3.40 4.66
N VAL A 494 -10.48 -2.74 5.02
CA VAL A 494 -9.48 -2.23 4.08
C VAL A 494 -8.10 -2.76 4.43
N SER A 495 -7.21 -2.81 3.45
CA SER A 495 -5.89 -3.40 3.64
C SER A 495 -4.89 -2.81 2.65
N GLY A 496 -3.63 -2.80 3.06
CA GLY A 496 -2.52 -2.30 2.27
C GLY A 496 -1.89 -1.03 2.84
N PHE A 497 -1.06 -0.37 2.04
CA PHE A 497 -0.13 0.64 2.54
C PHE A 497 -0.27 2.00 1.82
N SER A 498 -1.24 2.11 0.92
CA SER A 498 -1.45 3.31 0.10
C SER A 498 -2.48 4.26 0.71
N LYS A 499 -2.20 5.57 0.67
CA LYS A 499 -3.20 6.59 1.05
C LYS A 499 -4.45 6.56 0.18
N SER A 500 -4.40 5.96 -1.02
CA SER A 500 -5.56 5.84 -1.92
C SER A 500 -6.70 5.00 -1.34
N ILE A 501 -6.42 4.19 -0.30
CA ILE A 501 -7.42 3.42 0.44
C ILE A 501 -8.37 4.34 1.24
N ILE A 502 -7.95 5.58 1.54
CA ILE A 502 -8.77 6.53 2.31
C ILE A 502 -10.08 6.84 1.59
N ASP A 503 -10.11 6.78 0.25
CA ASP A 503 -11.36 6.96 -0.52
C ASP A 503 -12.41 5.90 -0.13
N MET A 504 -11.99 4.64 0.11
CA MET A 504 -12.87 3.60 0.66
C MET A 504 -13.27 3.86 2.12
N VAL A 505 -12.34 4.40 2.91
CA VAL A 505 -12.57 4.71 4.33
C VAL A 505 -13.68 5.77 4.47
N VAL A 506 -13.69 6.79 3.62
CA VAL A 506 -14.72 7.85 3.66
C VAL A 506 -16.03 7.43 3.01
N SER A 507 -16.07 6.33 2.25
CA SER A 507 -17.29 5.77 1.72
C SER A 507 -18.29 5.49 2.86
N ARG A 508 -19.56 5.81 2.61
CA ARG A 508 -20.65 5.50 3.56
C ARG A 508 -21.27 4.12 3.33
N GLU A 509 -20.71 3.37 2.39
CA GLU A 509 -21.13 1.99 2.14
C GLU A 509 -20.77 1.11 3.35
N LEU A 510 -21.70 0.28 3.76
CA LEU A 510 -21.58 -0.54 4.98
C LEU A 510 -21.22 -2.00 4.67
N ASP A 511 -21.40 -2.42 3.42
CA ASP A 511 -21.02 -3.76 2.99
C ASP A 511 -19.63 -3.73 2.36
N PRO A 512 -18.65 -4.52 2.88
CA PRO A 512 -17.27 -4.49 2.41
C PRO A 512 -17.12 -4.81 0.92
N GLU A 513 -17.91 -5.73 0.37
CA GLU A 513 -17.83 -6.12 -1.03
C GLU A 513 -18.38 -5.01 -1.93
N THR A 514 -19.54 -4.45 -1.58
CA THR A 514 -20.14 -3.33 -2.30
C THR A 514 -19.22 -2.11 -2.29
N ALA A 515 -18.61 -1.79 -1.15
CA ALA A 515 -17.63 -0.71 -1.02
C ALA A 515 -16.41 -0.93 -1.94
N LEU A 516 -15.87 -2.15 -1.94
CA LEU A 516 -14.72 -2.50 -2.78
C LEU A 516 -15.10 -2.46 -4.27
N LYS A 517 -16.24 -3.03 -4.68
CA LYS A 517 -16.70 -3.00 -6.07
C LYS A 517 -16.93 -1.58 -6.57
N ALA A 518 -17.53 -0.71 -5.76
CA ALA A 518 -17.73 0.70 -6.10
C ALA A 518 -16.40 1.43 -6.32
N GLU A 519 -15.41 1.17 -5.48
CA GLU A 519 -14.06 1.71 -5.62
C GLU A 519 -13.37 1.22 -6.91
N LEU A 520 -13.50 -0.07 -7.23
CA LEU A 520 -12.95 -0.67 -8.44
C LEU A 520 -13.63 -0.12 -9.70
N ASP A 521 -14.93 0.11 -9.67
CA ASP A 521 -15.69 0.73 -10.77
C ASP A 521 -15.26 2.18 -11.00
N ALA A 522 -15.08 2.94 -9.92
CA ALA A 522 -14.65 4.33 -10.02
C ALA A 522 -13.23 4.49 -10.59
N LYS A 523 -12.33 3.55 -10.29
CA LYS A 523 -10.89 3.69 -10.59
C LYS A 523 -10.38 2.80 -11.73
N CYS A 524 -11.10 1.73 -12.06
CA CYS A 524 -10.66 0.69 -13.00
C CYS A 524 -11.69 0.34 -14.07
N SER A 525 -12.64 1.23 -14.36
CA SER A 525 -13.73 1.01 -15.33
C SER A 525 -13.24 0.71 -16.76
N ILE A 526 -12.03 1.11 -17.14
CA ILE A 526 -11.45 0.77 -18.44
C ILE A 526 -11.38 -0.74 -18.68
N VAL A 527 -11.27 -1.55 -17.62
CA VAL A 527 -11.21 -3.01 -17.69
C VAL A 527 -12.50 -3.59 -18.28
N ASP A 528 -13.65 -2.97 -18.01
CA ASP A 528 -14.94 -3.38 -18.59
C ASP A 528 -14.91 -3.40 -20.12
N THR A 529 -14.39 -2.33 -20.70
CA THR A 529 -14.28 -2.20 -22.16
C THR A 529 -13.19 -3.11 -22.74
N VAL A 530 -12.05 -3.18 -22.07
CA VAL A 530 -10.87 -3.91 -22.54
C VAL A 530 -11.11 -5.41 -22.55
N LEU A 531 -11.80 -5.95 -21.55
CA LEU A 531 -12.05 -7.39 -21.43
C LEU A 531 -13.44 -7.81 -21.91
N GLN A 532 -14.20 -6.91 -22.54
CA GLN A 532 -15.47 -7.25 -23.16
C GLN A 532 -15.25 -8.38 -24.19
N GLY A 533 -15.89 -9.53 -23.98
CA GLY A 533 -15.77 -10.71 -24.82
C GLY A 533 -14.73 -11.74 -24.36
N TYR A 534 -13.84 -11.41 -23.44
CA TYR A 534 -12.90 -12.34 -22.80
C TYR A 534 -13.44 -12.88 -21.49
N VAL A 535 -14.22 -12.09 -20.80
CA VAL A 535 -14.78 -12.41 -19.48
C VAL A 535 -16.30 -12.36 -19.60
N LYS A 536 -16.98 -13.45 -19.19
CA LYS A 536 -18.44 -13.42 -19.09
C LYS A 536 -18.79 -12.53 -17.88
N VAL A 537 -19.60 -11.52 -18.12
CA VAL A 537 -20.25 -10.78 -17.01
C VAL A 537 -21.23 -11.77 -16.38
N ALA A 538 -21.04 -12.07 -15.08
CA ALA A 538 -21.89 -12.96 -14.31
C ALA A 538 -23.30 -12.38 -14.11
#